data_b8e9004789a21ad9f15140b3c1a70000
#
_entry.id   b8e9004789a21ad9f15140b3c1a70000
#
_cell.length_a   1.000
_cell.length_b   1.000
_cell.length_c   1.000
_cell.angle_alpha   90.00
_cell.angle_beta   90.00
_cell.angle_gamma   90.00
#
_symmetry.space_group_name_H-M   'P 1'
#
loop_
_entity.id
_entity.type
_entity.pdbx_description
1 polymer ?
#
loop_
_entity_poly.entity_id
_entity_poly.type
_entity_poly.pdbx_seq_one_letter_code
_entity_poly.pdbx_strand_id
1 'polypeptide(L)'
;MNFKHPGNEEIPQLLQLWKEVFGEYDGFWELFRNVAFLPDHCRCITENGQVIAGLYWFDCSCGKDKIAYVYAVVTNPAHRGRGLCRKLMEDVHALLKARGYDSVMLVPADEGLREMYRKLGYEDCTSVGKLSCAAGETAVEIRNVGTEEYAALRRELLPENAVLQEGLQLPFLAAQAQLFAGADFLLAAFLDHDRLHGMELLGKKAAAPGILRALGCETGSFQIPGREIPFAMIHKLSENAVSPDYFGFSFD
;
A
#
# COMPACT_ATOMS: atom_id res chain seq x y z
N MET A 1 -9.48 -12.04 25.65
CA MET A 1 -8.84 -11.53 24.43
C MET A 1 -7.57 -12.32 24.15
N ASN A 2 -7.38 -12.79 22.94
CA ASN A 2 -6.19 -13.51 22.52
C ASN A 2 -5.65 -12.90 21.23
N PHE A 3 -4.32 -12.66 21.18
CA PHE A 3 -3.61 -12.12 20.03
C PHE A 3 -2.93 -13.28 19.29
N LYS A 4 -3.25 -13.47 18.01
CA LYS A 4 -2.76 -14.62 17.26
C LYS A 4 -2.65 -14.36 15.75
N HIS A 5 -1.90 -15.20 15.06
CA HIS A 5 -2.07 -15.36 13.61
C HIS A 5 -3.40 -16.07 13.36
N PRO A 6 -4.17 -15.68 12.33
CA PRO A 6 -5.44 -16.32 12.04
C PRO A 6 -5.24 -17.74 11.53
N GLY A 7 -6.03 -18.67 12.04
CA GLY A 7 -6.17 -20.01 11.49
C GLY A 7 -7.38 -20.11 10.55
N ASN A 8 -7.72 -21.33 10.17
CA ASN A 8 -8.79 -21.60 9.21
C ASN A 8 -10.18 -21.07 9.68
N GLU A 9 -10.40 -20.95 10.99
CA GLU A 9 -11.65 -20.45 11.56
C GLU A 9 -11.72 -18.92 11.58
N GLU A 10 -10.57 -18.24 11.75
CA GLU A 10 -10.49 -16.80 11.83
C GLU A 10 -10.39 -16.11 10.46
N ILE A 11 -9.79 -16.75 9.46
CA ILE A 11 -9.63 -16.15 8.12
C ILE A 11 -10.98 -15.73 7.51
N PRO A 12 -12.03 -16.56 7.50
CA PRO A 12 -13.34 -16.13 6.99
C PRO A 12 -13.94 -14.97 7.79
N GLN A 13 -13.74 -14.94 9.12
CA GLN A 13 -14.22 -13.86 9.97
C GLN A 13 -13.49 -12.54 9.69
N LEU A 14 -12.18 -12.59 9.45
CA LEU A 14 -11.38 -11.42 9.05
C LEU A 14 -11.86 -10.86 7.71
N LEU A 15 -12.04 -11.72 6.70
CA LEU A 15 -12.55 -11.30 5.39
C LEU A 15 -13.91 -10.63 5.53
N GLN A 16 -14.82 -11.22 6.32
CA GLN A 16 -16.12 -10.63 6.58
C GLN A 16 -16.00 -9.27 7.29
N LEU A 17 -15.11 -9.15 8.29
CA LEU A 17 -14.88 -7.92 9.02
C LEU A 17 -14.30 -6.82 8.11
N TRP A 18 -13.38 -7.15 7.21
CA TRP A 18 -12.86 -6.21 6.21
C TRP A 18 -13.95 -5.75 5.24
N LYS A 19 -14.78 -6.67 4.73
CA LYS A 19 -15.96 -6.34 3.89
C LYS A 19 -16.91 -5.37 4.59
N GLU A 20 -17.24 -5.63 5.85
CA GLU A 20 -18.15 -4.78 6.64
C GLU A 20 -17.62 -3.38 6.89
N VAL A 21 -16.31 -3.22 7.07
CA VAL A 21 -15.70 -1.93 7.46
C VAL A 21 -15.22 -1.13 6.26
N PHE A 22 -14.62 -1.78 5.26
CA PHE A 22 -14.04 -1.11 4.08
C PHE A 22 -14.93 -1.21 2.84
N GLY A 23 -15.97 -2.02 2.88
CA GLY A 23 -16.86 -2.29 1.77
C GLY A 23 -16.44 -3.52 0.95
N GLU A 24 -17.37 -3.96 0.11
CA GLU A 24 -17.16 -5.04 -0.86
C GLU A 24 -17.12 -4.42 -2.25
N TYR A 25 -16.01 -4.56 -2.95
CA TYR A 25 -15.81 -4.09 -4.31
C TYR A 25 -15.43 -5.26 -5.21
N ASP A 26 -16.35 -5.73 -6.04
CA ASP A 26 -16.12 -6.71 -7.12
C ASP A 26 -15.23 -7.91 -6.74
N GLY A 27 -15.44 -8.49 -5.54
CA GLY A 27 -14.64 -9.62 -5.06
C GLY A 27 -13.23 -9.26 -4.60
N PHE A 28 -12.96 -7.98 -4.29
CA PHE A 28 -11.66 -7.48 -3.89
C PHE A 28 -11.01 -8.28 -2.75
N TRP A 29 -11.78 -8.63 -1.72
CA TRP A 29 -11.24 -9.37 -0.57
C TRP A 29 -10.94 -10.83 -0.88
N GLU A 30 -11.68 -11.46 -1.80
CA GLU A 30 -11.37 -12.78 -2.36
C GLU A 30 -10.10 -12.71 -3.22
N LEU A 31 -9.96 -11.67 -4.02
CA LEU A 31 -8.75 -11.40 -4.80
C LEU A 31 -7.54 -11.26 -3.87
N PHE A 32 -7.64 -10.39 -2.86
CA PHE A 32 -6.60 -10.21 -1.84
C PHE A 32 -6.21 -11.54 -1.20
N ARG A 33 -7.21 -12.31 -0.75
CA ARG A 33 -6.98 -13.63 -0.14
C ARG A 33 -6.22 -14.58 -1.05
N ASN A 34 -6.56 -14.60 -2.34
CA ASN A 34 -6.01 -15.57 -3.28
C ASN A 34 -4.63 -15.17 -3.81
N VAL A 35 -4.35 -13.87 -3.89
CA VAL A 35 -3.14 -13.34 -4.53
C VAL A 35 -2.07 -12.93 -3.53
N ALA A 36 -2.47 -12.37 -2.39
CA ALA A 36 -1.52 -11.67 -1.51
C ALA A 36 -1.57 -12.09 -0.03
N PHE A 37 -2.63 -12.77 0.41
CA PHE A 37 -2.81 -13.07 1.83
C PHE A 37 -1.95 -14.24 2.30
N LEU A 38 -1.12 -13.99 3.30
CA LEU A 38 -0.39 -15.01 4.06
C LEU A 38 -0.83 -14.93 5.53
N PRO A 39 -1.31 -16.04 6.16
CA PRO A 39 -1.72 -16.03 7.57
C PRO A 39 -0.64 -15.52 8.51
N ASP A 40 0.64 -15.82 8.24
CA ASP A 40 1.79 -15.38 9.05
C ASP A 40 2.10 -13.88 8.94
N HIS A 41 1.51 -13.20 7.96
CA HIS A 41 1.55 -11.75 7.76
C HIS A 41 0.26 -11.05 8.21
N CYS A 42 -0.57 -11.77 8.96
CA CYS A 42 -1.79 -11.24 9.53
C CYS A 42 -1.78 -11.43 11.04
N ARG A 43 -2.33 -10.47 11.76
CA ARG A 43 -2.51 -10.54 13.20
C ARG A 43 -3.94 -10.16 13.56
N CYS A 44 -4.56 -10.91 14.46
CA CYS A 44 -5.91 -10.62 14.90
C CYS A 44 -6.06 -10.74 16.42
N ILE A 45 -7.08 -10.06 16.93
CA ILE A 45 -7.57 -10.21 18.30
C ILE A 45 -8.86 -10.99 18.26
N THR A 46 -8.93 -12.07 19.04
CA THR A 46 -10.15 -12.84 19.23
C THR A 46 -10.68 -12.69 20.66
N GLU A 47 -12.00 -12.68 20.79
CA GLU A 47 -12.73 -12.70 22.06
C GLU A 47 -13.93 -13.64 21.93
N ASN A 48 -14.05 -14.63 22.82
CA ASN A 48 -15.11 -15.66 22.79
C ASN A 48 -15.26 -16.37 21.41
N GLY A 49 -14.11 -16.66 20.75
CA GLY A 49 -14.09 -17.32 19.43
C GLY A 49 -14.38 -16.40 18.24
N GLN A 50 -14.63 -15.11 18.48
CA GLN A 50 -14.89 -14.14 17.41
C GLN A 50 -13.69 -13.22 17.16
N VAL A 51 -13.41 -12.91 15.91
CA VAL A 51 -12.43 -11.89 15.53
C VAL A 51 -13.04 -10.51 15.75
N ILE A 52 -12.38 -9.69 16.57
CA ILE A 52 -12.84 -8.34 16.92
C ILE A 52 -11.94 -7.22 16.42
N ALA A 53 -10.71 -7.55 16.00
CA ALA A 53 -9.78 -6.64 15.33
C ALA A 53 -8.77 -7.44 14.54
N GLY A 54 -8.19 -6.85 13.51
CA GLY A 54 -7.15 -7.46 12.70
C GLY A 54 -6.38 -6.44 11.88
N LEU A 55 -5.23 -6.86 11.39
CA LEU A 55 -4.44 -6.15 10.40
C LEU A 55 -3.61 -7.13 9.58
N TYR A 56 -3.12 -6.67 8.44
CA TYR A 56 -2.19 -7.36 7.59
C TYR A 56 -0.92 -6.54 7.41
N TRP A 57 0.18 -7.14 6.99
CA TRP A 57 1.35 -6.40 6.53
C TRP A 57 2.00 -7.08 5.32
N PHE A 58 2.59 -6.25 4.49
CA PHE A 58 3.47 -6.68 3.41
C PHE A 58 4.93 -6.48 3.80
N ASP A 59 5.80 -7.34 3.30
CA ASP A 59 7.25 -7.16 3.41
C ASP A 59 7.72 -6.12 2.41
N CYS A 60 8.50 -5.16 2.89
CA CYS A 60 9.18 -4.15 2.11
C CYS A 60 10.62 -4.03 2.58
N SER A 61 11.44 -3.30 1.82
CA SER A 61 12.79 -2.94 2.25
C SER A 61 13.16 -1.52 1.80
N CYS A 62 14.15 -0.94 2.49
CA CYS A 62 14.81 0.27 2.06
C CYS A 62 16.32 0.13 2.34
N GLY A 63 17.12 0.02 1.29
CA GLY A 63 18.50 -0.41 1.43
C GLY A 63 18.60 -1.80 2.08
N LYS A 64 19.22 -1.88 3.25
CA LYS A 64 19.33 -3.12 4.02
C LYS A 64 18.21 -3.31 5.05
N ASP A 65 17.41 -2.29 5.30
CA ASP A 65 16.39 -2.30 6.33
C ASP A 65 15.17 -3.08 5.87
N LYS A 66 14.66 -3.93 6.76
CA LYS A 66 13.42 -4.68 6.58
C LYS A 66 12.26 -3.89 7.13
N ILE A 67 11.27 -3.63 6.30
CA ILE A 67 10.11 -2.78 6.60
C ILE A 67 8.83 -3.60 6.50
N ALA A 68 7.93 -3.45 7.46
CA ALA A 68 6.56 -3.95 7.35
C ALA A 68 5.64 -2.82 6.90
N TYR A 69 5.00 -2.96 5.74
CA TYR A 69 3.89 -2.10 5.34
C TYR A 69 2.59 -2.63 5.91
N VAL A 70 2.10 -2.00 6.97
CA VAL A 70 0.84 -2.36 7.62
C VAL A 70 -0.34 -1.87 6.78
N TYR A 71 -1.27 -2.79 6.53
CA TYR A 71 -2.41 -2.64 5.66
C TYR A 71 -3.68 -3.19 6.30
N ALA A 72 -4.84 -2.67 5.91
CA ALA A 72 -6.16 -3.15 6.31
C ALA A 72 -6.35 -3.28 7.83
N VAL A 73 -5.93 -2.27 8.60
CA VAL A 73 -6.15 -2.22 10.05
C VAL A 73 -7.62 -2.03 10.34
N VAL A 74 -8.23 -2.99 11.03
CA VAL A 74 -9.66 -3.00 11.27
C VAL A 74 -9.99 -3.28 12.73
N THR A 75 -11.05 -2.64 13.23
CA THR A 75 -11.69 -2.96 14.51
C THR A 75 -13.20 -3.06 14.28
N ASN A 76 -13.79 -4.17 14.74
CA ASN A 76 -15.22 -4.39 14.67
C ASN A 76 -15.97 -3.20 15.28
N PRO A 77 -16.94 -2.60 14.56
CA PRO A 77 -17.65 -1.40 15.01
C PRO A 77 -18.25 -1.53 16.42
N ALA A 78 -18.80 -2.69 16.76
CA ALA A 78 -19.39 -2.97 18.08
C ALA A 78 -18.35 -3.02 19.22
N HIS A 79 -17.05 -3.10 18.88
CA HIS A 79 -15.94 -3.22 19.84
C HIS A 79 -15.02 -2.00 19.83
N ARG A 80 -15.37 -0.93 19.11
CA ARG A 80 -14.61 0.35 19.09
C ARG A 80 -14.64 1.03 20.46
N GLY A 81 -13.73 1.98 20.67
CA GLY A 81 -13.59 2.71 21.94
C GLY A 81 -12.89 1.92 23.07
N ARG A 82 -12.50 0.65 22.83
CA ARG A 82 -11.83 -0.23 23.82
C ARG A 82 -10.31 -0.23 23.71
N GLY A 83 -9.74 0.63 22.86
CA GLY A 83 -8.29 0.70 22.61
C GLY A 83 -7.72 -0.50 21.87
N LEU A 84 -8.55 -1.28 21.13
CA LEU A 84 -8.12 -2.51 20.46
C LEU A 84 -7.09 -2.26 19.36
N CYS A 85 -7.26 -1.19 18.56
CA CYS A 85 -6.28 -0.81 17.55
C CYS A 85 -4.89 -0.58 18.16
N ARG A 86 -4.81 0.22 19.25
CA ARG A 86 -3.55 0.43 19.97
C ARG A 86 -2.91 -0.88 20.42
N LYS A 87 -3.67 -1.73 21.10
CA LYS A 87 -3.18 -3.03 21.60
C LYS A 87 -2.70 -3.94 20.50
N LEU A 88 -3.42 -3.97 19.36
CA LEU A 88 -3.04 -4.77 18.20
C LEU A 88 -1.74 -4.25 17.57
N MET A 89 -1.61 -2.93 17.42
CA MET A 89 -0.39 -2.31 16.90
C MET A 89 0.81 -2.56 17.82
N GLU A 90 0.65 -2.42 19.14
CA GLU A 90 1.72 -2.70 20.12
C GLU A 90 2.17 -4.17 20.06
N ASP A 91 1.23 -5.13 19.96
CA ASP A 91 1.53 -6.56 19.81
C ASP A 91 2.28 -6.83 18.50
N VAL A 92 1.84 -6.21 17.39
CA VAL A 92 2.48 -6.36 16.08
C VAL A 92 3.87 -5.73 16.05
N HIS A 93 4.07 -4.56 16.66
CA HIS A 93 5.40 -3.94 16.77
C HIS A 93 6.38 -4.85 17.52
N ALA A 94 5.95 -5.44 18.63
CA ALA A 94 6.79 -6.39 19.39
C ALA A 94 7.11 -7.65 18.57
N LEU A 95 6.11 -8.20 17.86
CA LEU A 95 6.28 -9.35 16.98
C LEU A 95 7.26 -9.06 15.84
N LEU A 96 7.07 -7.93 15.12
CA LEU A 96 7.89 -7.55 13.98
C LEU A 96 9.34 -7.25 14.41
N LYS A 97 9.52 -6.55 15.54
CA LYS A 97 10.85 -6.35 16.13
C LYS A 97 11.56 -7.66 16.43
N ALA A 98 10.86 -8.63 17.02
CA ALA A 98 11.40 -9.96 17.29
C ALA A 98 11.73 -10.75 16.00
N ARG A 99 11.08 -10.44 14.87
CA ARG A 99 11.34 -11.00 13.53
C ARG A 99 12.42 -10.22 12.75
N GLY A 100 13.07 -9.24 13.38
CA GLY A 100 14.16 -8.47 12.79
C GLY A 100 13.71 -7.41 11.77
N TYR A 101 12.48 -6.89 11.89
CA TYR A 101 12.10 -5.70 11.14
C TYR A 101 12.66 -4.46 11.81
N ASP A 102 13.10 -3.50 10.99
CA ASP A 102 13.70 -2.24 11.44
C ASP A 102 12.65 -1.16 11.65
N SER A 103 11.57 -1.19 10.86
CA SER A 103 10.47 -0.23 10.96
C SER A 103 9.14 -0.80 10.46
N VAL A 104 8.08 -0.08 10.84
CA VAL A 104 6.71 -0.32 10.38
C VAL A 104 6.22 0.95 9.70
N MET A 105 5.69 0.82 8.50
CA MET A 105 5.10 1.92 7.75
C MET A 105 3.63 1.66 7.46
N LEU A 106 2.85 2.73 7.30
CA LEU A 106 1.45 2.69 6.87
C LEU A 106 1.10 4.00 6.14
N VAL A 107 0.03 3.94 5.36
CA VAL A 107 -0.56 5.12 4.71
C VAL A 107 -1.91 5.38 5.36
N PRO A 108 -2.10 6.48 6.10
CA PRO A 108 -3.40 6.82 6.67
C PRO A 108 -4.37 7.30 5.59
N ALA A 109 -5.60 6.80 5.59
CA ALA A 109 -6.62 7.19 4.62
C ALA A 109 -7.11 8.65 4.80
N ASP A 110 -6.97 9.20 6.02
CA ASP A 110 -7.38 10.57 6.33
C ASP A 110 -6.54 11.18 7.46
N GLU A 111 -6.73 12.49 7.71
CA GLU A 111 -6.00 13.21 8.77
C GLU A 111 -6.39 12.75 10.18
N GLY A 112 -7.62 12.30 10.39
CA GLY A 112 -8.06 11.77 11.69
C GLY A 112 -7.30 10.49 12.06
N LEU A 113 -7.10 9.60 11.09
CA LEU A 113 -6.27 8.41 11.24
C LEU A 113 -4.79 8.78 11.41
N ARG A 114 -4.28 9.78 10.69
CA ARG A 114 -2.91 10.29 10.83
C ARG A 114 -2.65 10.76 12.26
N GLU A 115 -3.54 11.56 12.83
CA GLU A 115 -3.48 11.99 14.22
C GLU A 115 -3.56 10.83 15.22
N MET A 116 -4.37 9.82 14.93
CA MET A 116 -4.46 8.61 15.75
C MET A 116 -3.12 7.85 15.73
N TYR A 117 -2.49 7.68 14.57
CA TYR A 117 -1.20 7.00 14.45
C TYR A 117 -0.06 7.78 15.07
N ARG A 118 -0.06 9.13 15.03
CA ARG A 118 0.90 9.94 15.79
C ARG A 118 0.86 9.62 17.30
N LYS A 119 -0.33 9.41 17.89
CA LYS A 119 -0.50 8.99 19.29
C LYS A 119 -0.02 7.56 19.56
N LEU A 120 0.23 6.77 18.51
CA LEU A 120 0.83 5.43 18.57
C LEU A 120 2.34 5.46 18.30
N GLY A 121 2.95 6.64 18.20
CA GLY A 121 4.39 6.80 17.96
C GLY A 121 4.81 6.73 16.50
N TYR A 122 3.88 6.94 15.56
CA TYR A 122 4.21 7.12 14.15
C TYR A 122 4.53 8.58 13.86
N GLU A 123 5.45 8.79 12.93
CA GLU A 123 5.85 10.10 12.42
C GLU A 123 5.60 10.16 10.92
N ASP A 124 5.29 11.35 10.39
CA ASP A 124 5.24 11.58 8.95
C ASP A 124 6.63 11.31 8.35
N CYS A 125 6.69 10.51 7.28
CA CYS A 125 7.94 10.06 6.73
C CYS A 125 8.10 10.44 5.26
N THR A 126 7.15 10.04 4.42
CA THR A 126 7.23 10.28 2.97
C THR A 126 6.14 11.21 2.48
N SER A 127 6.37 11.78 1.30
CA SER A 127 5.39 12.60 0.58
C SER A 127 5.32 12.18 -0.87
N VAL A 128 4.24 12.54 -1.53
CA VAL A 128 4.03 12.35 -2.97
C VAL A 128 3.60 13.65 -3.64
N GLY A 129 3.78 13.72 -4.95
CA GLY A 129 3.16 14.73 -5.79
C GLY A 129 1.94 14.16 -6.50
N LYS A 130 1.07 15.04 -6.97
CA LYS A 130 -0.08 14.72 -7.81
C LYS A 130 -0.03 15.53 -9.10
N LEU A 131 -0.02 14.83 -10.22
CA LEU A 131 -0.10 15.44 -11.55
C LEU A 131 -1.46 15.14 -12.16
N SER A 132 -2.20 16.17 -12.56
CA SER A 132 -3.44 16.02 -13.32
C SER A 132 -3.32 16.76 -14.65
N CYS A 133 -3.72 16.12 -15.75
CA CYS A 133 -3.66 16.71 -17.07
C CYS A 133 -4.74 16.14 -18.00
N ALA A 134 -4.94 16.80 -19.14
CA ALA A 134 -5.66 16.26 -20.28
C ALA A 134 -4.72 15.56 -21.27
N ALA A 135 -5.29 14.77 -22.16
CA ALA A 135 -4.57 14.14 -23.24
C ALA A 135 -3.87 15.18 -24.15
N GLY A 136 -2.65 14.86 -24.55
CA GLY A 136 -1.90 15.66 -25.51
C GLY A 136 -2.29 15.37 -26.96
N GLU A 137 -1.69 16.11 -27.88
CA GLU A 137 -1.89 15.92 -29.32
C GLU A 137 -1.17 14.66 -29.82
N THR A 138 0.00 14.37 -29.26
CA THR A 138 0.87 13.27 -29.70
C THR A 138 0.91 12.16 -28.66
N ALA A 139 0.69 10.92 -29.12
CA ALA A 139 0.85 9.73 -28.30
C ALA A 139 2.35 9.41 -28.09
N VAL A 140 2.67 8.85 -26.91
CA VAL A 140 3.97 8.25 -26.65
C VAL A 140 3.96 6.76 -26.94
N GLU A 141 5.12 6.17 -27.20
CA GLU A 141 5.24 4.71 -27.18
C GLU A 141 5.01 4.18 -25.77
N ILE A 142 4.08 3.24 -25.64
CA ILE A 142 3.72 2.59 -24.39
C ILE A 142 3.42 1.12 -24.63
N ARG A 143 3.82 0.27 -23.73
CA ARG A 143 3.55 -1.16 -23.79
C ARG A 143 3.17 -1.72 -22.43
N ASN A 144 2.38 -2.76 -22.41
CA ASN A 144 2.12 -3.53 -21.19
C ASN A 144 3.38 -4.32 -20.80
N VAL A 145 3.59 -4.42 -19.49
CA VAL A 145 4.68 -5.21 -18.90
C VAL A 145 4.15 -6.15 -17.83
N GLY A 146 4.81 -7.29 -17.64
CA GLY A 146 4.53 -8.20 -16.53
C GLY A 146 5.15 -7.71 -15.23
N THR A 147 4.77 -8.36 -14.12
CA THR A 147 5.23 -7.98 -12.76
C THR A 147 6.74 -8.06 -12.59
N GLU A 148 7.41 -9.05 -13.19
CA GLU A 148 8.86 -9.20 -13.08
C GLU A 148 9.61 -8.07 -13.81
N GLU A 149 9.18 -7.74 -15.02
CA GLU A 149 9.75 -6.65 -15.79
C GLU A 149 9.44 -5.30 -15.14
N TYR A 150 8.21 -5.11 -14.65
CA TYR A 150 7.83 -3.92 -13.88
C TYR A 150 8.73 -3.72 -12.66
N ALA A 151 9.01 -4.78 -11.90
CA ALA A 151 9.90 -4.73 -10.74
C ALA A 151 11.32 -4.30 -11.13
N ALA A 152 11.86 -4.87 -12.22
CA ALA A 152 13.20 -4.54 -12.69
C ALA A 152 13.31 -3.06 -13.09
N LEU A 153 12.38 -2.58 -13.94
CA LEU A 153 12.33 -1.19 -14.38
C LEU A 153 12.05 -0.22 -13.20
N ARG A 154 11.23 -0.65 -12.24
CA ARG A 154 10.92 0.17 -11.06
C ARG A 154 12.16 0.41 -10.22
N ARG A 155 13.02 -0.59 -10.00
CA ARG A 155 14.28 -0.41 -9.26
C ARG A 155 15.21 0.62 -9.91
N GLU A 156 15.21 0.73 -11.23
CA GLU A 156 16.02 1.70 -11.96
C GLU A 156 15.47 3.13 -11.88
N LEU A 157 14.14 3.28 -11.79
CA LEU A 157 13.46 4.58 -11.85
C LEU A 157 13.07 5.14 -10.48
N LEU A 158 13.12 4.31 -9.42
CA LEU A 158 12.82 4.76 -8.06
C LEU A 158 13.80 5.84 -7.61
N PRO A 159 13.30 6.84 -6.84
CA PRO A 159 14.20 7.78 -6.14
C PRO A 159 15.18 7.04 -5.21
N GLU A 160 16.27 7.69 -4.91
CA GLU A 160 17.20 7.23 -3.87
C GLU A 160 16.46 7.10 -2.54
N ASN A 161 16.83 6.10 -1.71
CA ASN A 161 16.17 5.78 -0.44
C ASN A 161 14.65 5.49 -0.55
N ALA A 162 14.17 5.02 -1.69
CA ALA A 162 12.79 4.61 -1.82
C ALA A 162 12.53 3.25 -1.17
N VAL A 163 11.29 3.04 -0.73
CA VAL A 163 10.82 1.74 -0.29
C VAL A 163 10.63 0.81 -1.49
N LEU A 164 11.27 -0.34 -1.44
CA LEU A 164 11.06 -1.43 -2.39
C LEU A 164 9.82 -2.22 -1.97
N GLN A 165 8.79 -2.12 -2.80
CA GLN A 165 7.53 -2.84 -2.66
C GLN A 165 7.50 -3.95 -3.71
N GLU A 166 7.81 -5.17 -3.28
CA GLU A 166 7.98 -6.35 -4.14
C GLU A 166 7.23 -7.56 -3.58
N GLY A 167 7.61 -8.77 -4.01
CA GLY A 167 6.96 -9.99 -3.55
C GLY A 167 5.48 -10.01 -3.91
N LEU A 168 4.61 -10.31 -2.95
CA LEU A 168 3.16 -10.43 -3.17
C LEU A 168 2.46 -9.09 -3.47
N GLN A 169 3.11 -7.96 -3.22
CA GLN A 169 2.54 -6.64 -3.54
C GLN A 169 2.41 -6.44 -5.06
N LEU A 170 3.36 -6.92 -5.85
CA LEU A 170 3.33 -6.73 -7.30
C LEU A 170 2.24 -7.54 -8.01
N PRO A 171 2.05 -8.84 -7.74
CA PRO A 171 0.87 -9.56 -8.23
C PRO A 171 -0.44 -8.93 -7.78
N PHE A 172 -0.50 -8.44 -6.54
CA PHE A 172 -1.71 -7.78 -6.03
C PHE A 172 -1.95 -6.42 -6.68
N LEU A 173 -0.89 -5.65 -6.98
CA LEU A 173 -0.97 -4.44 -7.79
C LEU A 173 -1.47 -4.76 -9.21
N ALA A 174 -0.87 -5.75 -9.87
CA ALA A 174 -1.22 -6.16 -11.25
C ALA A 174 -2.64 -6.71 -11.37
N ALA A 175 -3.22 -7.21 -10.27
CA ALA A 175 -4.62 -7.65 -10.22
C ALA A 175 -5.62 -6.49 -10.15
N GLN A 176 -5.17 -5.28 -9.78
CA GLN A 176 -5.99 -4.08 -9.64
C GLN A 176 -5.68 -3.00 -10.69
N ALA A 177 -4.48 -3.03 -11.26
CA ALA A 177 -3.97 -2.03 -12.18
C ALA A 177 -3.28 -2.69 -13.38
N GLN A 178 -3.27 -1.99 -14.49
CA GLN A 178 -2.43 -2.34 -15.63
C GLN A 178 -1.04 -1.75 -15.43
N LEU A 179 -0.02 -2.50 -15.80
CA LEU A 179 1.38 -2.10 -15.69
C LEU A 179 1.92 -1.76 -17.07
N PHE A 180 2.47 -0.56 -17.21
CA PHE A 180 2.94 -0.02 -18.48
C PHE A 180 4.37 0.48 -18.37
N ALA A 181 5.12 0.37 -19.47
CA ALA A 181 6.42 1.00 -19.64
C ALA A 181 6.52 1.76 -20.95
N GLY A 182 7.24 2.86 -20.95
CA GLY A 182 7.72 3.58 -22.12
C GLY A 182 9.24 3.70 -22.10
N ALA A 183 9.81 4.51 -22.99
CA ALA A 183 11.25 4.67 -23.10
C ALA A 183 11.89 5.27 -21.82
N ASP A 184 11.19 6.17 -21.13
CA ASP A 184 11.69 6.97 -20.01
C ASP A 184 10.69 7.13 -18.87
N PHE A 185 9.65 6.25 -18.82
CA PHE A 185 8.66 6.21 -17.75
C PHE A 185 8.17 4.79 -17.45
N LEU A 186 7.64 4.62 -16.25
CA LEU A 186 6.94 3.42 -15.78
C LEU A 186 5.64 3.85 -15.09
N LEU A 187 4.57 3.10 -15.35
CA LEU A 187 3.24 3.45 -14.86
C LEU A 187 2.48 2.22 -14.35
N ALA A 188 1.90 2.32 -13.16
CA ALA A 188 0.81 1.46 -12.70
C ALA A 188 -0.47 2.29 -12.68
N ALA A 189 -1.52 1.86 -13.38
CA ALA A 189 -2.75 2.62 -13.50
C ALA A 189 -3.97 1.73 -13.73
N PHE A 190 -5.13 2.22 -13.33
CA PHE A 190 -6.42 1.67 -13.77
C PHE A 190 -7.18 2.72 -14.61
N LEU A 191 -8.00 2.22 -15.51
CA LEU A 191 -8.82 3.05 -16.38
C LEU A 191 -10.27 3.00 -15.91
N ASP A 192 -10.87 4.18 -15.79
CA ASP A 192 -12.28 4.35 -15.52
C ASP A 192 -12.89 5.17 -16.67
N HIS A 193 -13.51 4.47 -17.62
CA HIS A 193 -14.05 5.01 -18.88
C HIS A 193 -12.98 5.80 -19.67
N ASP A 194 -13.11 7.11 -19.70
CA ASP A 194 -12.21 8.05 -20.39
C ASP A 194 -11.15 8.68 -19.49
N ARG A 195 -11.06 8.20 -18.23
CA ARG A 195 -10.12 8.70 -17.21
C ARG A 195 -9.09 7.66 -16.82
N LEU A 196 -7.88 8.13 -16.60
CA LEU A 196 -6.80 7.31 -16.09
C LEU A 196 -6.44 7.71 -14.66
N HIS A 197 -6.35 6.70 -13.79
CA HIS A 197 -5.89 6.85 -12.41
C HIS A 197 -4.53 6.16 -12.25
N GLY A 198 -3.45 6.94 -12.30
CA GLY A 198 -2.09 6.46 -12.11
C GLY A 198 -1.76 6.32 -10.63
N MET A 199 -1.65 5.08 -10.16
CA MET A 199 -1.25 4.76 -8.78
C MET A 199 0.22 5.10 -8.54
N GLU A 200 1.06 5.01 -9.57
CA GLU A 200 2.47 5.42 -9.54
C GLU A 200 2.93 5.70 -10.97
N LEU A 201 3.45 6.91 -11.21
CA LEU A 201 4.18 7.27 -12.43
C LEU A 201 5.61 7.63 -12.06
N LEU A 202 6.56 6.83 -12.49
CA LEU A 202 8.01 7.05 -12.30
C LEU A 202 8.66 7.54 -13.60
N GLY A 203 9.82 8.19 -13.47
CA GLY A 203 10.58 8.72 -14.60
C GLY A 203 10.02 10.04 -15.12
N LYS A 204 9.88 10.18 -16.45
CA LYS A 204 9.53 11.44 -17.11
C LYS A 204 8.05 11.80 -16.99
N LYS A 205 7.70 12.57 -15.97
CA LYS A 205 6.33 13.03 -15.73
C LYS A 205 5.71 13.83 -16.89
N ALA A 206 6.55 14.48 -17.72
CA ALA A 206 6.09 15.19 -18.91
C ALA A 206 5.50 14.26 -20.00
N ALA A 207 5.66 12.94 -19.87
CA ALA A 207 5.01 11.95 -20.77
C ALA A 207 3.51 11.80 -20.51
N ALA A 208 2.99 12.24 -19.36
CA ALA A 208 1.60 12.03 -18.94
C ALA A 208 0.53 12.40 -19.98
N PRO A 209 0.58 13.58 -20.65
CA PRO A 209 -0.41 13.88 -21.71
C PRO A 209 -0.34 12.92 -22.91
N GLY A 210 0.87 12.49 -23.29
CA GLY A 210 1.08 11.52 -24.36
C GLY A 210 0.65 10.09 -23.98
N ILE A 211 0.80 9.71 -22.71
CA ILE A 211 0.28 8.46 -22.15
C ILE A 211 -1.25 8.43 -22.26
N LEU A 212 -1.94 9.49 -21.83
CA LEU A 212 -3.38 9.59 -21.97
C LEU A 212 -3.82 9.45 -23.41
N ARG A 213 -3.13 10.12 -24.35
CA ARG A 213 -3.41 10.01 -25.79
C ARG A 213 -3.24 8.58 -26.31
N ALA A 214 -2.16 7.91 -25.88
CA ALA A 214 -1.88 6.53 -26.31
C ALA A 214 -2.90 5.52 -25.77
N LEU A 215 -3.43 5.74 -24.58
CA LEU A 215 -4.42 4.87 -23.92
C LEU A 215 -5.89 5.26 -24.22
N GLY A 216 -6.11 6.30 -25.03
CA GLY A 216 -7.47 6.74 -25.40
C GLY A 216 -8.24 7.40 -24.26
N CYS A 217 -7.55 7.91 -23.24
CA CYS A 217 -8.15 8.64 -22.13
C CYS A 217 -8.18 10.15 -22.42
N GLU A 218 -9.24 10.84 -22.00
CA GLU A 218 -9.34 12.29 -22.13
C GLU A 218 -8.59 13.03 -21.04
N THR A 219 -8.64 12.51 -19.83
CA THR A 219 -8.00 13.11 -18.63
C THR A 219 -7.35 12.04 -17.75
N GLY A 220 -6.43 12.47 -16.89
CA GLY A 220 -5.85 11.56 -15.90
C GLY A 220 -5.26 12.28 -14.71
N SER A 221 -5.14 11.52 -13.62
CA SER A 221 -4.41 11.91 -12.43
C SER A 221 -3.34 10.87 -12.12
N PHE A 222 -2.15 11.31 -11.77
CA PHE A 222 -1.00 10.44 -11.54
C PHE A 222 -0.38 10.78 -10.18
N GLN A 223 -0.14 9.76 -9.36
CA GLN A 223 0.77 9.90 -8.23
C GLN A 223 2.20 9.84 -8.75
N ILE A 224 3.01 10.77 -8.32
CA ILE A 224 4.41 10.92 -8.75
C ILE A 224 5.32 11.11 -7.53
N PRO A 225 6.62 10.86 -7.61
CA PRO A 225 7.56 11.32 -6.60
C PRO A 225 7.47 12.85 -6.45
N GLY A 226 7.28 13.31 -5.20
CA GLY A 226 7.08 14.73 -4.88
C GLY A 226 7.12 14.95 -3.37
N ARG A 227 6.95 16.21 -2.94
CA ARG A 227 6.99 16.62 -1.54
C ARG A 227 5.74 17.40 -1.10
N GLU A 228 4.73 17.42 -1.94
CA GLU A 228 3.56 18.30 -1.79
C GLU A 228 2.53 17.75 -0.81
N ILE A 229 2.35 16.43 -0.81
CA ILE A 229 1.27 15.76 -0.06
C ILE A 229 1.90 14.75 0.89
N PRO A 230 1.73 14.89 2.21
CA PRO A 230 2.15 13.87 3.17
C PRO A 230 1.51 12.52 2.83
N PHE A 231 2.33 11.45 2.80
CA PHE A 231 1.85 10.14 2.34
C PHE A 231 1.99 9.08 3.43
N ALA A 232 3.12 8.37 3.52
CA ALA A 232 3.29 7.33 4.52
C ALA A 232 3.84 7.87 5.84
N MET A 233 3.49 7.17 6.91
CA MET A 233 4.04 7.36 8.25
C MET A 233 4.92 6.16 8.62
N ILE A 234 5.88 6.37 9.52
CA ILE A 234 6.83 5.38 10.00
C ILE A 234 6.82 5.28 11.53
N HIS A 235 6.96 4.05 12.04
CA HIS A 235 7.31 3.75 13.42
C HIS A 235 8.60 2.92 13.44
N LYS A 236 9.67 3.46 14.01
CA LYS A 236 10.98 2.79 14.07
C LYS A 236 11.00 1.77 15.19
N LEU A 237 11.39 0.54 14.85
CA LEU A 237 11.59 -0.58 15.78
C LEU A 237 13.05 -0.72 16.21
N SER A 238 13.98 -0.22 15.38
CA SER A 238 15.41 -0.15 15.67
C SER A 238 15.88 1.30 15.68
N GLU A 239 16.89 1.60 16.52
CA GLU A 239 17.44 2.96 16.66
C GLU A 239 18.13 3.45 15.37
N ASN A 240 18.65 2.52 14.58
CA ASN A 240 19.37 2.82 13.34
C ASN A 240 18.50 2.69 12.07
N ALA A 241 17.18 2.52 12.24
CA ALA A 241 16.28 2.41 11.10
C ALA A 241 16.32 3.66 10.24
N VAL A 242 16.49 3.47 8.93
CA VAL A 242 16.44 4.56 7.95
C VAL A 242 15.04 5.16 7.86
N SER A 243 14.96 6.42 7.47
CA SER A 243 13.70 7.04 7.09
C SER A 243 13.69 7.13 5.55
N PRO A 244 12.83 6.37 4.88
CA PRO A 244 12.72 6.44 3.41
C PRO A 244 12.26 7.82 2.93
N ASP A 245 12.70 8.19 1.71
CA ASP A 245 12.31 9.44 1.07
C ASP A 245 11.05 9.27 0.19
N TYR A 246 10.73 8.05 -0.23
CA TYR A 246 9.59 7.75 -1.09
C TYR A 246 8.99 6.38 -0.75
N PHE A 247 7.66 6.30 -0.69
CA PHE A 247 6.96 5.04 -0.40
C PHE A 247 6.42 4.36 -1.67
N GLY A 248 5.93 5.11 -2.62
CA GLY A 248 5.40 4.57 -3.86
C GLY A 248 3.89 4.44 -3.86
N PHE A 249 3.36 3.27 -4.16
CA PHE A 249 1.91 3.01 -4.22
C PHE A 249 1.38 2.48 -2.87
N SER A 250 0.10 2.76 -2.60
CA SER A 250 -0.66 2.14 -1.51
C SER A 250 -1.89 1.41 -2.07
N PHE A 251 -2.47 0.55 -1.24
CA PHE A 251 -3.71 -0.19 -1.55
C PHE A 251 -4.91 0.36 -0.77
N ASP A 252 -4.78 1.56 -0.20
CA ASP A 252 -5.81 2.27 0.59
C ASP A 252 -6.67 3.18 -0.29
#